data_b9b037259c6a970dc6594fb3bfea1e7d
#
_entry.id   b9b037259c6a970dc6594fb3bfea1e7d
#
_cell.length_a   1.000
_cell.length_b   1.000
_cell.length_c   1.000
_cell.angle_alpha   90.00
_cell.angle_beta   90.00
_cell.angle_gamma   90.00
#
_symmetry.space_group_name_H-M   'P 1'
#
loop_
_entity.id
_entity.type
_entity.pdbx_description
1 polymer ?
#
loop_
_entity_poly.entity_id
_entity_poly.type
_entity_poly.pdbx_seq_one_letter_code
_entity_poly.pdbx_strand_id
1 'polypeptide(L)'
;MRQLVRPGALVAAYFDTLSEPQTTCARSLQQAVLAAAPDIEQAVKWGNLTFVAAGRNLMALALHKSHAHLQVFHGAQLALQFPELEGVGKGQRHLKLKYSQAVDAELVGDLVRASLQLPPDNQAMRR
;
A
#
# COMPACT_ATOMS: atom_id res chain seq x y z
N MET A 1 -31.23 10.93 10.52
CA MET A 1 -30.48 10.05 9.64
C MET A 1 -29.00 10.29 9.78
N ARG A 2 -28.25 9.23 9.81
CA ARG A 2 -26.83 9.37 9.97
C ARG A 2 -26.15 9.53 8.64
N GLN A 3 -25.17 10.42 8.60
CA GLN A 3 -24.38 10.61 7.44
C GLN A 3 -23.19 9.66 7.43
N LEU A 4 -22.95 9.04 6.28
CA LEU A 4 -21.79 8.20 6.11
C LEU A 4 -20.66 9.01 5.50
N VAL A 5 -19.49 8.89 6.06
CA VAL A 5 -18.31 9.55 5.51
C VAL A 5 -17.82 8.70 4.35
N ARG A 6 -17.68 9.33 3.19
CA ARG A 6 -17.23 8.61 2.00
C ARG A 6 -15.75 8.28 2.12
N PRO A 7 -15.32 7.15 1.57
CA PRO A 7 -13.90 6.79 1.59
C PRO A 7 -13.01 7.88 1.00
N GLY A 8 -13.47 8.55 -0.04
CA GLY A 8 -12.70 9.65 -0.62
C GLY A 8 -12.45 10.79 0.34
N ALA A 9 -13.44 11.10 1.18
CA ALA A 9 -13.27 12.15 2.19
C ALA A 9 -12.28 11.75 3.26
N LEU A 10 -12.27 10.47 3.64
CA LEU A 10 -11.32 9.98 4.61
C LEU A 10 -9.91 10.01 4.06
N VAL A 11 -9.73 9.66 2.80
CA VAL A 11 -8.42 9.71 2.16
C VAL A 11 -7.94 11.15 2.07
N ALA A 12 -8.81 12.08 1.69
CA ALA A 12 -8.44 13.49 1.65
C ALA A 12 -8.00 14.00 3.02
N ALA A 13 -8.75 13.64 4.06
CA ALA A 13 -8.42 14.05 5.43
C ALA A 13 -7.08 13.46 5.86
N TYR A 14 -6.79 12.22 5.44
CA TYR A 14 -5.50 11.62 5.73
C TYR A 14 -4.37 12.48 5.18
N PHE A 15 -4.47 12.93 3.94
CA PHE A 15 -3.41 13.75 3.34
C PHE A 15 -3.25 15.08 4.06
N ASP A 16 -4.33 15.62 4.61
CA ASP A 16 -4.26 16.89 5.33
C ASP A 16 -3.45 16.82 6.61
N THR A 17 -3.20 15.63 7.13
CA THR A 17 -2.44 15.48 8.38
C THR A 17 -0.94 15.34 8.15
N LEU A 18 -0.49 15.28 6.91
CA LEU A 18 0.88 14.92 6.58
C LEU A 18 1.79 16.15 6.49
N SER A 19 3.07 15.95 6.82
CA SER A 19 4.09 16.95 6.53
C SER A 19 4.31 17.02 5.02
N GLU A 20 5.04 18.05 4.58
CA GLU A 20 5.27 18.22 3.15
C GLU A 20 6.03 17.05 2.52
N PRO A 21 7.14 16.57 3.10
CA PRO A 21 7.82 15.41 2.50
C PRO A 21 6.94 14.16 2.50
N GLN A 22 6.15 13.98 3.55
CA GLN A 22 5.24 12.85 3.60
C GLN A 22 4.16 12.94 2.52
N THR A 23 3.63 14.13 2.32
CA THR A 23 2.60 14.33 1.30
C THR A 23 3.16 14.02 -0.09
N THR A 24 4.35 14.52 -0.40
CA THR A 24 4.97 14.28 -1.69
C THR A 24 5.16 12.79 -1.94
N CYS A 25 5.69 12.08 -0.95
CA CYS A 25 5.91 10.64 -1.06
C CYS A 25 4.58 9.90 -1.22
N ALA A 26 3.62 10.22 -0.37
CA ALA A 26 2.32 9.53 -0.38
C ALA A 26 1.57 9.77 -1.69
N ARG A 27 1.62 10.98 -2.23
CA ARG A 27 0.96 11.27 -3.49
C ARG A 27 1.61 10.51 -4.64
N SER A 28 2.94 10.49 -4.67
CA SER A 28 3.66 9.78 -5.72
C SER A 28 3.35 8.29 -5.67
N LEU A 29 3.31 7.74 -4.45
CA LEU A 29 2.97 6.33 -4.29
C LEU A 29 1.53 6.07 -4.73
N GLN A 30 0.60 6.91 -4.29
CA GLN A 30 -0.80 6.76 -4.66
C GLN A 30 -0.95 6.75 -6.18
N GLN A 31 -0.28 7.68 -6.86
CA GLN A 31 -0.36 7.75 -8.31
C GLN A 31 0.18 6.50 -8.97
N ALA A 32 1.29 5.97 -8.46
CA ALA A 32 1.88 4.75 -9.01
C ALA A 32 0.94 3.55 -8.84
N VAL A 33 0.32 3.44 -7.68
CA VAL A 33 -0.63 2.36 -7.42
C VAL A 33 -1.83 2.48 -8.35
N LEU A 34 -2.39 3.69 -8.46
CA LEU A 34 -3.58 3.89 -9.27
C LEU A 34 -3.29 3.74 -10.76
N ALA A 35 -2.07 4.05 -11.19
CA ALA A 35 -1.70 3.82 -12.59
C ALA A 35 -1.71 2.32 -12.92
N ALA A 36 -1.32 1.49 -11.97
CA ALA A 36 -1.31 0.05 -12.17
C ALA A 36 -2.68 -0.58 -11.93
N ALA A 37 -3.48 0.01 -11.05
CA ALA A 37 -4.80 -0.53 -10.70
C ALA A 37 -5.77 0.62 -10.48
N PRO A 38 -6.32 1.19 -11.57
CA PRO A 38 -7.15 2.41 -11.44
C PRO A 38 -8.39 2.22 -10.58
N ASP A 39 -8.91 1.01 -10.50
CA ASP A 39 -10.14 0.75 -9.77
C ASP A 39 -9.90 0.21 -8.38
N ILE A 40 -8.66 0.20 -7.92
CA ILE A 40 -8.37 -0.34 -6.60
C ILE A 40 -9.04 0.52 -5.53
N GLU A 41 -9.57 -0.13 -4.52
CA GLU A 41 -10.25 0.55 -3.44
C GLU A 41 -9.23 1.16 -2.49
N GLN A 42 -9.53 2.36 -1.99
CA GLN A 42 -8.66 3.04 -1.02
C GLN A 42 -9.41 3.23 0.28
N ALA A 43 -8.72 3.06 1.38
CA ALA A 43 -9.29 3.24 2.70
C ALA A 43 -8.21 3.75 3.64
N VAL A 44 -8.61 4.27 4.79
CA VAL A 44 -7.67 4.62 5.84
C VAL A 44 -7.91 3.63 6.96
N LYS A 45 -6.93 2.79 7.24
CA LYS A 45 -7.01 1.76 8.26
C LYS A 45 -5.81 1.91 9.18
N TRP A 46 -6.07 1.89 10.48
CA TRP A 46 -5.00 2.03 11.48
C TRP A 46 -4.15 3.28 11.22
N GLY A 47 -4.79 4.34 10.73
CA GLY A 47 -4.09 5.58 10.43
C GLY A 47 -3.26 5.56 9.15
N ASN A 48 -3.34 4.50 8.35
CA ASN A 48 -2.54 4.34 7.14
C ASN A 48 -3.41 4.30 5.90
N LEU A 49 -2.91 4.92 4.83
CA LEU A 49 -3.56 4.79 3.52
C LEU A 49 -3.40 3.35 3.06
N THR A 50 -4.51 2.68 2.83
CA THR A 50 -4.54 1.25 2.54
C THR A 50 -5.24 1.02 1.22
N PHE A 51 -4.67 0.13 0.43
CA PHE A 51 -5.22 -0.27 -0.87
C PHE A 51 -5.81 -1.67 -0.73
N VAL A 52 -7.07 -1.79 -1.13
CA VAL A 52 -7.86 -3.00 -0.90
C VAL A 52 -8.36 -3.51 -2.24
N ALA A 53 -8.26 -4.80 -2.45
CA ALA A 53 -8.76 -5.44 -3.66
C ALA A 53 -9.49 -6.73 -3.29
N ALA A 54 -10.69 -6.90 -3.82
CA ALA A 54 -11.51 -8.11 -3.58
C ALA A 54 -11.65 -8.41 -2.09
N GLY A 55 -11.87 -7.36 -1.30
CA GLY A 55 -12.12 -7.51 0.13
C GLY A 55 -10.91 -7.80 0.98
N ARG A 56 -9.70 -7.80 0.41
CA ARG A 56 -8.51 -8.04 1.21
C ARG A 56 -7.54 -6.88 1.08
N ASN A 57 -6.80 -6.63 2.15
CA ASN A 57 -5.79 -5.59 2.16
C ASN A 57 -4.62 -6.03 1.29
N LEU A 58 -4.27 -5.19 0.33
CA LEU A 58 -3.17 -5.49 -0.59
C LEU A 58 -1.90 -4.82 -0.14
N MET A 59 -1.97 -3.53 0.08
CA MET A 59 -0.82 -2.72 0.48
C MET A 59 -1.28 -1.62 1.41
N ALA A 60 -0.36 -1.13 2.23
CA ALA A 60 -0.62 0.02 3.09
C ALA A 60 0.64 0.87 3.18
N LEU A 61 0.45 2.18 3.26
CA LEU A 61 1.55 3.12 3.36
C LEU A 61 1.68 3.55 4.82
N ALA A 62 2.79 3.18 5.43
CA ALA A 62 3.11 3.58 6.79
C ALA A 62 4.16 4.67 6.75
N LEU A 63 3.80 5.86 7.21
CA LEU A 63 4.67 7.02 7.18
C LEU A 63 5.35 7.21 8.51
N HIS A 64 6.67 7.28 8.48
CA HIS A 64 7.48 7.56 9.66
C HIS A 64 8.11 8.93 9.49
N LYS A 65 8.77 9.39 10.53
CA LYS A 65 9.33 10.74 10.53
C LYS A 65 10.38 10.92 9.44
N SER A 66 11.25 9.93 9.25
CA SER A 66 12.38 10.06 8.34
C SER A 66 12.24 9.25 7.06
N HIS A 67 11.26 8.37 7.00
CA HIS A 67 11.10 7.48 5.85
C HIS A 67 9.69 6.90 5.88
N ALA A 68 9.33 6.15 4.84
CA ALA A 68 8.05 5.46 4.79
C ALA A 68 8.28 3.99 4.43
N HIS A 69 7.30 3.17 4.75
CA HIS A 69 7.27 1.79 4.31
C HIS A 69 6.01 1.56 3.51
N LEU A 70 6.16 0.99 2.32
CA LEU A 70 5.02 0.43 1.62
C LEU A 70 4.91 -1.02 2.06
N GLN A 71 3.90 -1.30 2.88
CA GLN A 71 3.67 -2.65 3.37
C GLN A 71 2.95 -3.44 2.29
N VAL A 72 3.48 -4.62 1.99
CA VAL A 72 2.88 -5.54 1.03
C VAL A 72 2.39 -6.73 1.84
N PHE A 73 1.07 -6.86 1.95
CA PHE A 73 0.50 -7.81 2.90
C PHE A 73 0.86 -9.24 2.59
N HIS A 74 1.01 -9.57 1.31
CA HIS A 74 1.39 -10.93 0.91
C HIS A 74 2.81 -10.95 0.35
N GLY A 75 3.64 -10.05 0.86
CA GLY A 75 4.99 -9.84 0.32
C GLY A 75 5.89 -11.05 0.41
N ALA A 76 5.69 -11.92 1.42
CA ALA A 76 6.52 -13.11 1.54
C ALA A 76 6.42 -13.98 0.29
N GLN A 77 5.27 -14.01 -0.36
CA GLN A 77 5.09 -14.79 -1.57
C GLN A 77 5.75 -14.15 -2.78
N LEU A 78 6.12 -12.89 -2.67
CA LEU A 78 6.74 -12.14 -3.75
C LEU A 78 8.22 -11.88 -3.52
N ALA A 79 8.76 -12.31 -2.39
CA ALA A 79 10.10 -11.91 -1.98
C ALA A 79 11.19 -12.38 -2.93
N LEU A 80 11.03 -13.54 -3.54
CA LEU A 80 12.02 -14.02 -4.50
C LEU A 80 12.00 -13.21 -5.79
N GLN A 81 10.81 -12.80 -6.19
CA GLN A 81 10.62 -12.02 -7.41
C GLN A 81 11.03 -10.56 -7.21
N PHE A 82 10.91 -10.06 -5.98
CA PHE A 82 11.19 -8.67 -5.66
C PHE A 82 12.17 -8.59 -4.50
N PRO A 83 13.47 -8.68 -4.80
CA PRO A 83 14.48 -8.66 -3.73
C PRO A 83 14.56 -7.34 -2.98
N GLU A 84 13.95 -6.28 -3.52
CA GLU A 84 13.88 -5.00 -2.82
C GLU A 84 13.00 -5.06 -1.56
N LEU A 85 12.15 -6.06 -1.45
CA LEU A 85 11.27 -6.19 -0.29
C LEU A 85 12.07 -6.65 0.93
N GLU A 86 11.87 -5.96 2.04
CA GLU A 86 12.56 -6.23 3.29
C GLU A 86 11.60 -6.86 4.28
N GLY A 87 12.16 -7.57 5.24
CA GLY A 87 11.37 -8.18 6.29
C GLY A 87 11.61 -9.66 6.35
N VAL A 88 11.00 -10.30 7.35
CA VAL A 88 11.13 -11.73 7.58
C VAL A 88 9.75 -12.30 7.89
N GLY A 89 9.64 -13.62 7.83
CA GLY A 89 8.37 -14.26 8.16
C GLY A 89 7.60 -14.67 6.94
N LYS A 90 6.38 -15.10 7.16
CA LYS A 90 5.58 -15.73 6.12
C LYS A 90 4.50 -14.83 5.54
N GLY A 91 4.35 -13.62 6.05
CA GLY A 91 3.29 -12.72 5.63
C GLY A 91 3.80 -11.48 4.96
N GLN A 92 3.83 -10.40 5.72
CA GLN A 92 4.15 -9.10 5.17
C GLN A 92 5.62 -8.94 4.82
N ARG A 93 5.84 -8.14 3.81
CA ARG A 93 7.14 -7.54 3.52
C ARG A 93 6.91 -6.06 3.31
N HIS A 94 7.98 -5.29 3.26
CA HIS A 94 7.84 -3.87 3.00
C HIS A 94 8.93 -3.36 2.08
N LEU A 95 8.58 -2.32 1.35
CA LEU A 95 9.51 -1.56 0.53
C LEU A 95 9.80 -0.26 1.26
N LYS A 96 11.07 0.00 1.53
CA LYS A 96 11.45 1.23 2.20
C LYS A 96 11.49 2.39 1.22
N LEU A 97 10.86 3.48 1.60
CA LEU A 97 10.79 4.69 0.77
C LEU A 97 11.48 5.82 1.51
N LYS A 98 12.47 6.43 0.88
CA LYS A 98 13.19 7.55 1.46
C LYS A 98 12.57 8.85 0.92
N TYR A 99 12.32 9.79 1.82
CA TYR A 99 11.71 11.06 1.39
C TYR A 99 12.62 11.87 0.48
N SER A 100 13.91 11.61 0.53
CA SER A 100 14.88 12.31 -0.32
C SER A 100 14.97 11.73 -1.72
N GLN A 101 14.26 10.66 -2.01
CA GLN A 101 14.31 9.99 -3.31
C GLN A 101 12.93 9.89 -3.91
N ALA A 102 12.87 9.99 -5.23
CA ALA A 102 11.61 9.81 -5.93
C ALA A 102 11.12 8.36 -5.76
N VAL A 103 9.82 8.20 -5.68
CA VAL A 103 9.21 6.88 -5.65
C VAL A 103 9.45 6.20 -7.00
N ASP A 104 9.89 4.96 -6.96
CA ASP A 104 10.08 4.17 -8.18
C ASP A 104 8.72 3.66 -8.63
N ALA A 105 8.08 4.41 -9.51
CA ALA A 105 6.73 4.11 -9.95
C ALA A 105 6.63 2.78 -10.68
N GLU A 106 7.68 2.43 -11.41
CA GLU A 106 7.68 1.16 -12.14
C GLU A 106 7.71 -0.03 -11.19
N LEU A 107 8.57 0.05 -10.20
CA LEU A 107 8.66 -1.01 -9.19
C LEU A 107 7.34 -1.14 -8.43
N VAL A 108 6.76 -0.01 -8.02
CA VAL A 108 5.49 -0.03 -7.31
C VAL A 108 4.39 -0.65 -8.18
N GLY A 109 4.34 -0.26 -9.45
CA GLY A 109 3.36 -0.82 -10.38
C GLY A 109 3.52 -2.32 -10.54
N ASP A 110 4.75 -2.79 -10.65
CA ASP A 110 5.01 -4.23 -10.76
C ASP A 110 4.57 -4.97 -9.51
N LEU A 111 4.83 -4.39 -8.34
CA LEU A 111 4.39 -4.98 -7.07
C LEU A 111 2.87 -5.06 -7.00
N VAL A 112 2.19 -4.01 -7.43
CA VAL A 112 0.73 -4.00 -7.43
C VAL A 112 0.19 -5.11 -8.33
N ARG A 113 0.70 -5.18 -9.55
CA ARG A 113 0.22 -6.18 -10.50
C ARG A 113 0.50 -7.59 -10.02
N ALA A 114 1.71 -7.81 -9.46
CA ALA A 114 2.05 -9.12 -8.93
C ALA A 114 1.18 -9.50 -7.75
N SER A 115 0.91 -8.53 -6.87
CA SER A 115 0.05 -8.78 -5.71
C SER A 115 -1.36 -9.13 -6.13
N LEU A 116 -1.87 -8.44 -7.15
CA LEU A 116 -3.23 -8.70 -7.64
C LEU A 116 -3.36 -10.08 -8.27
N GLN A 117 -2.27 -10.62 -8.78
CA GLN A 117 -2.28 -11.93 -9.41
C GLN A 117 -2.12 -13.07 -8.44
N LEU A 118 -1.78 -12.80 -7.20
CA LEU A 118 -1.69 -13.86 -6.21
C LEU A 118 -3.08 -14.46 -6.00
N PRO A 119 -3.15 -15.78 -5.79
CA PRO A 119 -4.45 -16.38 -5.52
C PRO A 119 -5.04 -15.84 -4.23
N PRO A 120 -6.35 -15.93 -4.07
CA PRO A 120 -6.96 -15.52 -2.81
C PRO A 120 -6.32 -16.22 -1.65
N ASP A 121 -6.37 -15.57 -0.49
CA ASP A 121 -5.84 -16.15 0.71
C ASP A 121 -6.53 -17.47 1.00
N ASN A 122 -5.74 -18.52 1.05
CA ASN A 122 -6.26 -19.87 1.25
C ASN A 122 -6.24 -20.31 2.68
N GLN A 123 -5.92 -19.41 3.59
CA GLN A 123 -5.83 -19.82 4.98
C GLN A 123 -7.13 -20.42 5.47
N ALA A 124 -8.23 -19.81 5.07
CA ALA A 124 -9.54 -20.31 5.50
C ALA A 124 -9.85 -21.67 4.92
N MET A 125 -9.21 -22.04 3.83
CA MET A 125 -9.50 -23.29 3.16
C MET A 125 -8.58 -24.41 3.59
N ARG A 126 -7.53 -24.05 4.25
CA ARG A 126 -6.63 -25.06 4.75
C ARG A 126 -7.07 -25.51 6.11
N ARG A 127 -6.79 -26.61 6.40
CA ARG A 127 -7.25 -27.14 7.68
C ARG A 127 -6.16 -27.41 8.59
#